data_a952a1d8e4b5786b262e7919eec92949
#
_entry.id   a952a1d8e4b5786b262e7919eec92949
#
_cell.length_a   1.000
_cell.length_b   1.000
_cell.length_c   1.000
_cell.angle_alpha   90.00
_cell.angle_beta   90.00
_cell.angle_gamma   90.00
#
_symmetry.space_group_name_H-M   'P 1'
#
loop_
_entity.id
_entity.type
_entity.pdbx_description
1 polymer ?
#
loop_
_entity_poly.entity_id
_entity_poly.type
_entity_poly.pdbx_seq_one_letter_code
_entity_poly.pdbx_strand_id
1 'polypeptide(L)'
;MSEKANPAEPGKTSILHAIAGLNTPVNGWIKINHQTWFDAENKINLNVQQRHVGLVFQDAQLFPHMTVMQNLLFGYKRIPPESRRFDPDYIIELLKLNHLLSRMPTKLSGGEKQRVALGRALLYSPNLLLLDEPLSALDAAHKQEILPFFQTVQHETHIPMLYVSHDMDEIKQLTEAVWLL
;
A
#
# COMPACT_ATOMS: atom_id res chain seq x y z
N MET A 1 -27.07 -24.24 20.90
CA MET A 1 -27.55 -23.24 19.92
C MET A 1 -26.32 -22.48 19.46
N SER A 2 -25.79 -22.84 18.30
CA SER A 2 -24.60 -22.19 17.71
C SER A 2 -25.07 -20.94 16.96
N GLU A 3 -24.70 -19.75 17.45
CA GLU A 3 -24.82 -18.52 16.68
C GLU A 3 -24.03 -18.68 15.38
N LYS A 4 -24.75 -18.74 14.27
CA LYS A 4 -24.16 -18.53 12.96
C LYS A 4 -23.73 -17.07 12.91
N ALA A 5 -22.42 -16.81 12.97
CA ALA A 5 -21.88 -15.52 12.63
C ALA A 5 -22.40 -15.12 11.24
N ASN A 6 -23.17 -14.05 11.20
CA ASN A 6 -23.56 -13.42 9.93
C ASN A 6 -22.25 -13.07 9.20
N PRO A 7 -22.06 -13.43 7.91
CA PRO A 7 -20.90 -12.96 7.19
C PRO A 7 -20.92 -11.44 7.19
N ALA A 8 -20.01 -10.82 7.91
CA ALA A 8 -19.84 -9.37 7.90
C ALA A 8 -19.74 -8.92 6.42
N GLU A 9 -20.50 -7.90 6.06
CA GLU A 9 -20.37 -7.28 4.74
C GLU A 9 -18.88 -6.99 4.50
N PRO A 10 -18.36 -7.30 3.31
CA PRO A 10 -16.94 -7.11 3.05
C PRO A 10 -16.62 -5.63 3.17
N GLY A 11 -16.04 -5.24 4.30
CA GLY A 11 -15.58 -3.89 4.52
C GLY A 11 -14.47 -3.51 3.53
N LYS A 12 -14.17 -2.22 3.42
CA LYS A 12 -13.17 -1.64 2.50
C LYS A 12 -11.83 -2.38 2.53
N THR A 13 -11.31 -2.69 3.72
CA THR A 13 -10.11 -3.51 3.94
C THR A 13 -10.21 -4.91 3.31
N SER A 14 -11.38 -5.56 3.37
CA SER A 14 -11.56 -6.88 2.77
C SER A 14 -11.43 -6.86 1.25
N ILE A 15 -11.89 -5.78 0.60
CA ILE A 15 -11.74 -5.59 -0.85
C ILE A 15 -10.26 -5.38 -1.20
N LEU A 16 -9.54 -4.53 -0.46
CA LEU A 16 -8.10 -4.36 -0.64
C LEU A 16 -7.34 -5.67 -0.50
N HIS A 17 -7.66 -6.46 0.54
CA HIS A 17 -7.03 -7.75 0.78
C HIS A 17 -7.36 -8.76 -0.33
N ALA A 18 -8.58 -8.74 -0.88
CA ALA A 18 -8.95 -9.56 -2.03
C ALA A 18 -8.15 -9.17 -3.28
N ILE A 19 -7.98 -7.87 -3.55
CA ILE A 19 -7.16 -7.37 -4.67
C ILE A 19 -5.69 -7.74 -4.47
N ALA A 20 -5.17 -7.61 -3.25
CA ALA A 20 -3.80 -8.02 -2.91
C ALA A 20 -3.56 -9.53 -3.00
N GLY A 21 -4.63 -10.35 -2.98
CA GLY A 21 -4.54 -11.82 -2.96
C GLY A 21 -4.30 -12.39 -1.56
N LEU A 22 -4.54 -11.59 -0.51
CA LEU A 22 -4.48 -12.03 0.88
C LEU A 22 -5.74 -12.79 1.30
N ASN A 23 -6.87 -12.46 0.68
CA ASN A 23 -8.15 -13.16 0.83
C ASN A 23 -8.64 -13.63 -0.54
N THR A 24 -9.33 -14.76 -0.57
CA THR A 24 -9.95 -15.28 -1.79
C THR A 24 -11.45 -14.98 -1.75
N PRO A 25 -11.99 -14.18 -2.68
CA PRO A 25 -13.43 -13.96 -2.78
C PRO A 25 -14.17 -15.28 -3.11
N VAL A 26 -15.43 -15.36 -2.69
CA VAL A 26 -16.28 -16.54 -3.01
C VAL A 26 -16.75 -16.50 -4.47
N ASN A 27 -17.07 -15.30 -4.97
CA ASN A 27 -17.63 -15.08 -6.32
C ASN A 27 -17.03 -13.83 -6.95
N GLY A 28 -17.27 -13.66 -8.26
CA GLY A 28 -16.87 -12.48 -9.02
C GLY A 28 -15.51 -12.60 -9.68
N TRP A 29 -14.97 -11.46 -10.08
CA TRP A 29 -13.68 -11.37 -10.76
C TRP A 29 -12.92 -10.10 -10.38
N ILE A 30 -11.59 -10.16 -10.51
CA ILE A 30 -10.67 -9.01 -10.35
C ILE A 30 -9.79 -8.94 -11.60
N LYS A 31 -9.85 -7.80 -12.31
CA LYS A 31 -9.04 -7.53 -13.50
C LYS A 31 -8.31 -6.20 -13.33
N ILE A 32 -7.02 -6.20 -13.59
CA ILE A 32 -6.17 -5.00 -13.53
C ILE A 32 -5.35 -4.95 -14.83
N ASN A 33 -5.35 -3.82 -15.51
CA ASN A 33 -4.60 -3.61 -16.76
C ASN A 33 -4.78 -4.76 -17.78
N HIS A 34 -6.03 -5.17 -18.02
CA HIS A 34 -6.41 -6.28 -18.92
C HIS A 34 -5.99 -7.69 -18.45
N GLN A 35 -5.29 -7.83 -17.33
CA GLN A 35 -4.94 -9.12 -16.74
C GLN A 35 -6.00 -9.54 -15.71
N THR A 36 -6.49 -10.78 -15.82
CA THR A 36 -7.37 -11.38 -14.81
C THR A 36 -6.52 -11.90 -13.66
N TRP A 37 -6.74 -11.38 -12.45
CA TRP A 37 -6.06 -11.80 -11.24
C TRP A 37 -6.85 -12.82 -10.44
N PHE A 38 -8.18 -12.68 -10.49
CA PHE A 38 -9.12 -13.61 -9.89
C PHE A 38 -10.35 -13.75 -10.78
N ASP A 39 -10.88 -14.96 -10.90
CA ASP A 39 -12.14 -15.25 -11.57
C ASP A 39 -12.67 -16.57 -11.02
N ALA A 40 -13.78 -16.50 -10.27
CA ALA A 40 -14.36 -17.65 -9.59
C ALA A 40 -14.92 -18.69 -10.58
N GLU A 41 -15.51 -18.24 -11.70
CA GLU A 41 -16.11 -19.10 -12.71
C GLU A 41 -15.02 -19.85 -13.49
N ASN A 42 -13.96 -19.14 -13.89
CA ASN A 42 -12.85 -19.69 -14.66
C ASN A 42 -11.75 -20.31 -13.78
N LYS A 43 -11.92 -20.35 -12.45
CA LYS A 43 -10.96 -20.90 -11.48
C LYS A 43 -9.57 -20.28 -11.58
N ILE A 44 -9.50 -18.98 -11.89
CA ILE A 44 -8.26 -18.20 -11.92
C ILE A 44 -8.07 -17.57 -10.55
N ASN A 45 -6.88 -17.75 -9.96
CA ASN A 45 -6.49 -17.05 -8.73
C ASN A 45 -4.98 -16.89 -8.70
N LEU A 46 -4.50 -15.73 -9.14
CA LEU A 46 -3.07 -15.40 -9.07
C LEU A 46 -2.65 -15.25 -7.60
N ASN A 47 -1.52 -15.82 -7.26
CA ASN A 47 -0.94 -15.64 -5.93
C ASN A 47 -0.44 -14.20 -5.71
N VAL A 48 -0.17 -13.84 -4.45
CA VAL A 48 0.26 -12.49 -4.03
C VAL A 48 1.48 -12.00 -4.82
N GLN A 49 2.46 -12.90 -5.04
CA GLN A 49 3.70 -12.54 -5.75
C GLN A 49 3.45 -12.23 -7.23
N GLN A 50 2.53 -12.93 -7.87
CA GLN A 50 2.20 -12.72 -9.28
C GLN A 50 1.41 -11.42 -9.53
N ARG A 51 0.74 -10.89 -8.51
CA ARG A 51 -0.02 -9.63 -8.62
C ARG A 51 0.85 -8.39 -8.58
N HIS A 52 2.07 -8.49 -8.05
CA HIS A 52 3.01 -7.37 -7.91
C HIS A 52 2.35 -6.11 -7.32
N VAL A 53 1.73 -6.25 -6.15
CA VAL A 53 1.04 -5.16 -5.45
C VAL A 53 1.93 -4.60 -4.35
N GLY A 54 2.02 -3.29 -4.26
CA GLY A 54 2.53 -2.60 -3.08
C GLY A 54 1.36 -2.34 -2.11
N LEU A 55 1.47 -2.80 -0.88
CA LEU A 55 0.44 -2.60 0.14
C LEU A 55 0.99 -1.80 1.32
N VAL A 56 0.30 -0.71 1.66
CA VAL A 56 0.57 0.11 2.83
C VAL A 56 -0.61 -0.01 3.77
N PHE A 57 -0.35 -0.51 4.97
CA PHE A 57 -1.34 -0.70 6.03
C PHE A 57 -1.46 0.53 6.92
N GLN A 58 -2.56 0.62 7.64
CA GLN A 58 -2.83 1.66 8.63
C GLN A 58 -1.71 1.84 9.66
N ASP A 59 -1.14 0.75 10.16
CA ASP A 59 -0.08 0.72 11.16
C ASP A 59 1.33 0.62 10.56
N ALA A 60 1.48 0.89 9.25
CA ALA A 60 2.71 0.83 8.46
C ALA A 60 3.40 -0.55 8.40
N GLN A 61 3.16 -1.45 9.35
CA GLN A 61 3.70 -2.82 9.44
C GLN A 61 5.18 -2.94 9.04
N LEU A 62 6.02 -2.09 9.61
CA LEU A 62 7.47 -2.18 9.41
C LEU A 62 8.06 -3.37 10.18
N PHE A 63 9.11 -3.97 9.63
CA PHE A 63 9.86 -5.02 10.31
C PHE A 63 10.62 -4.43 11.50
N PRO A 64 10.23 -4.72 12.76
CA PRO A 64 10.75 -4.01 13.93
C PRO A 64 12.23 -4.31 14.23
N HIS A 65 12.74 -5.42 13.70
CA HIS A 65 14.14 -5.88 13.85
C HIS A 65 15.06 -5.40 12.72
N MET A 66 14.54 -4.58 11.81
CA MET A 66 15.27 -4.03 10.66
C MET A 66 15.33 -2.50 10.75
N THR A 67 16.47 -1.92 10.36
CA THR A 67 16.58 -0.47 10.20
C THR A 67 15.66 0.04 9.07
N VAL A 68 15.50 1.36 8.96
CA VAL A 68 14.77 1.99 7.84
C VAL A 68 15.33 1.53 6.50
N MET A 69 16.64 1.61 6.31
CA MET A 69 17.28 1.16 5.05
C MET A 69 16.99 -0.32 4.77
N GLN A 70 17.05 -1.18 5.77
CA GLN A 70 16.77 -2.60 5.59
C GLN A 70 15.29 -2.86 5.26
N ASN A 71 14.36 -2.10 5.87
CA ASN A 71 12.94 -2.14 5.52
C ASN A 71 12.72 -1.74 4.06
N LEU A 72 13.30 -0.61 3.64
CA LEU A 72 13.18 -0.12 2.26
C LEU A 72 13.67 -1.15 1.24
N LEU A 73 14.83 -1.73 1.46
CA LEU A 73 15.46 -2.65 0.53
C LEU A 73 14.96 -4.09 0.63
N PHE A 74 14.04 -4.41 1.54
CA PHE A 74 13.59 -5.78 1.77
C PHE A 74 12.99 -6.45 0.53
N GLY A 75 12.05 -5.77 -0.13
CA GLY A 75 11.45 -6.24 -1.39
C GLY A 75 12.36 -6.02 -2.58
N TYR A 76 13.04 -4.87 -2.64
CA TYR A 76 13.90 -4.45 -3.74
C TYR A 76 14.98 -5.49 -4.12
N LYS A 77 15.61 -6.11 -3.13
CA LYS A 77 16.65 -7.15 -3.34
C LYS A 77 16.13 -8.43 -3.97
N ARG A 78 14.80 -8.65 -3.98
CA ARG A 78 14.16 -9.84 -4.55
C ARG A 78 13.73 -9.65 -6.01
N ILE A 79 13.72 -8.39 -6.48
CA ILE A 79 13.35 -8.05 -7.85
C ILE A 79 14.58 -8.11 -8.72
N PRO A 80 14.52 -8.81 -9.89
CA PRO A 80 15.59 -8.79 -10.87
C PRO A 80 15.95 -7.35 -11.25
N PRO A 81 17.25 -7.02 -11.42
CA PRO A 81 17.70 -5.65 -11.70
C PRO A 81 16.97 -4.99 -12.88
N GLU A 82 16.69 -5.74 -13.93
CA GLU A 82 16.00 -5.30 -15.15
C GLU A 82 14.51 -4.97 -14.93
N SER A 83 13.92 -5.46 -13.84
CA SER A 83 12.52 -5.21 -13.48
C SER A 83 12.35 -4.11 -12.44
N ARG A 84 13.45 -3.52 -11.96
CA ARG A 84 13.42 -2.44 -10.99
C ARG A 84 13.04 -1.13 -11.67
N ARG A 85 11.95 -0.52 -11.22
CA ARG A 85 11.43 0.73 -11.78
C ARG A 85 12.01 1.98 -11.12
N PHE A 86 12.45 1.85 -9.87
CA PHE A 86 12.91 2.98 -9.05
C PHE A 86 14.28 2.72 -8.45
N ASP A 87 15.10 3.75 -8.47
CA ASP A 87 16.35 3.78 -7.74
C ASP A 87 16.09 4.03 -6.25
N PRO A 88 16.76 3.32 -5.32
CA PRO A 88 16.58 3.55 -3.89
C PRO A 88 16.90 4.96 -3.44
N ASP A 89 17.94 5.59 -3.96
CA ASP A 89 18.35 6.94 -3.55
C ASP A 89 17.30 7.96 -3.98
N TYR A 90 16.72 7.80 -5.18
CA TYR A 90 15.60 8.61 -5.64
C TYR A 90 14.38 8.54 -4.70
N ILE A 91 13.95 7.33 -4.30
CA ILE A 91 12.81 7.16 -3.39
C ILE A 91 13.12 7.68 -1.98
N ILE A 92 14.35 7.50 -1.51
CA ILE A 92 14.80 8.01 -0.21
C ILE A 92 14.74 9.55 -0.19
N GLU A 93 15.19 10.21 -1.26
CA GLU A 93 15.13 11.65 -1.39
C GLU A 93 13.69 12.16 -1.52
N LEU A 94 12.90 11.55 -2.41
CA LEU A 94 11.49 11.87 -2.66
C LEU A 94 10.68 11.88 -1.36
N LEU A 95 10.89 10.88 -0.50
CA LEU A 95 10.19 10.72 0.77
C LEU A 95 10.91 11.35 1.96
N LYS A 96 12.01 12.07 1.72
CA LYS A 96 12.82 12.77 2.75
C LYS A 96 13.26 11.83 3.89
N LEU A 97 13.80 10.65 3.55
CA LEU A 97 14.17 9.61 4.52
C LEU A 97 15.65 9.59 4.86
N ASN A 98 16.51 10.39 4.22
CA ASN A 98 17.96 10.37 4.36
C ASN A 98 18.46 10.33 5.83
N HIS A 99 17.87 11.15 6.70
CA HIS A 99 18.26 11.27 8.10
C HIS A 99 17.74 10.14 9.00
N LEU A 100 16.95 9.20 8.45
CA LEU A 100 16.30 8.11 9.18
C LEU A 100 16.91 6.74 8.90
N LEU A 101 17.74 6.58 7.89
CA LEU A 101 18.13 5.30 7.31
C LEU A 101 18.71 4.28 8.31
N SER A 102 19.45 4.76 9.31
CA SER A 102 20.04 3.91 10.37
C SER A 102 19.12 3.68 11.57
N ARG A 103 17.95 4.37 11.63
CA ARG A 103 17.03 4.25 12.77
C ARG A 103 16.23 2.96 12.70
N MET A 104 15.82 2.49 13.89
CA MET A 104 14.86 1.39 14.03
C MET A 104 13.43 1.94 14.03
N PRO A 105 12.43 1.17 13.58
CA PRO A 105 11.02 1.60 13.52
C PRO A 105 10.46 2.12 14.86
N THR A 106 10.94 1.60 15.98
CA THR A 106 10.54 2.05 17.32
C THR A 106 10.93 3.50 17.64
N LYS A 107 11.87 4.07 16.89
CA LYS A 107 12.36 5.44 17.06
C LYS A 107 11.79 6.42 16.03
N LEU A 108 10.75 6.01 15.30
CA LEU A 108 10.10 6.79 14.25
C LEU A 108 8.74 7.32 14.74
N SER A 109 8.40 8.54 14.32
CA SER A 109 7.03 9.06 14.41
C SER A 109 6.07 8.27 13.53
N GLY A 110 4.76 8.45 13.71
CA GLY A 110 3.74 7.81 12.88
C GLY A 110 3.91 8.18 11.40
N GLY A 111 4.10 9.45 11.08
CA GLY A 111 4.32 9.91 9.71
C GLY A 111 5.63 9.41 9.09
N GLU A 112 6.72 9.34 9.87
CA GLU A 112 7.96 8.74 9.41
C GLU A 112 7.79 7.25 9.09
N LYS A 113 7.05 6.50 9.91
CA LYS A 113 6.72 5.10 9.65
C LYS A 113 5.93 4.93 8.35
N GLN A 114 4.94 5.79 8.10
CA GLN A 114 4.15 5.74 6.88
C GLN A 114 4.99 6.04 5.63
N ARG A 115 5.86 7.05 5.69
CA ARG A 115 6.80 7.33 4.57
C ARG A 115 7.73 6.15 4.30
N VAL A 116 8.24 5.49 5.32
CA VAL A 116 9.08 4.29 5.15
C VAL A 116 8.29 3.12 4.56
N ALA A 117 7.04 2.91 5.00
CA ALA A 117 6.16 1.86 4.44
C ALA A 117 5.85 2.13 2.96
N LEU A 118 5.57 3.39 2.61
CA LEU A 118 5.35 3.81 1.22
C LEU A 118 6.60 3.58 0.37
N GLY A 119 7.78 3.99 0.84
CA GLY A 119 9.06 3.76 0.17
C GLY A 119 9.36 2.27 -0.05
N ARG A 120 9.10 1.44 0.95
CA ARG A 120 9.24 -0.02 0.84
C ARG A 120 8.30 -0.60 -0.23
N ALA A 121 7.04 -0.11 -0.28
CA ALA A 121 6.07 -0.54 -1.27
C ALA A 121 6.48 -0.13 -2.69
N LEU A 122 6.97 1.11 -2.90
CA LEU A 122 7.45 1.61 -4.19
C LEU A 122 8.68 0.85 -4.69
N LEU A 123 9.65 0.61 -3.81
CA LEU A 123 10.88 -0.11 -4.14
C LEU A 123 10.64 -1.58 -4.50
N TYR A 124 9.48 -2.14 -4.18
CA TYR A 124 9.02 -3.42 -4.71
C TYR A 124 8.59 -3.34 -6.19
N SER A 125 8.64 -2.14 -6.81
CA SER A 125 8.26 -1.89 -8.22
C SER A 125 6.86 -2.39 -8.56
N PRO A 126 5.83 -1.99 -7.81
CA PRO A 126 4.49 -2.55 -7.94
C PRO A 126 3.78 -2.06 -9.22
N ASN A 127 2.82 -2.87 -9.69
CA ASN A 127 1.89 -2.49 -10.75
C ASN A 127 0.67 -1.71 -10.23
N LEU A 128 0.41 -1.80 -8.93
CA LEU A 128 -0.70 -1.17 -8.22
C LEU A 128 -0.29 -0.91 -6.77
N LEU A 129 -0.58 0.29 -6.25
CA LEU A 129 -0.47 0.60 -4.83
C LEU A 129 -1.85 0.50 -4.18
N LEU A 130 -1.92 -0.23 -3.09
CA LEU A 130 -3.08 -0.32 -2.22
C LEU A 130 -2.76 0.36 -0.88
N LEU A 131 -3.58 1.32 -0.49
CA LEU A 131 -3.37 2.14 0.69
C LEU A 131 -4.60 1.98 1.60
N ASP A 132 -4.43 1.27 2.71
CA ASP A 132 -5.51 0.94 3.65
C ASP A 132 -5.45 1.87 4.86
N GLU A 133 -6.26 2.92 4.83
CA GLU A 133 -6.34 3.97 5.85
C GLU A 133 -4.97 4.49 6.32
N PRO A 134 -4.04 4.82 5.41
CA PRO A 134 -2.64 5.02 5.76
C PRO A 134 -2.38 6.20 6.70
N LEU A 135 -3.36 7.11 6.85
CA LEU A 135 -3.22 8.30 7.69
C LEU A 135 -4.16 8.31 8.91
N SER A 136 -4.98 7.29 9.10
CA SER A 136 -6.01 7.27 10.17
C SER A 136 -5.44 7.34 11.59
N ALA A 137 -4.20 6.86 11.80
CA ALA A 137 -3.52 6.94 13.10
C ALA A 137 -2.83 8.29 13.38
N LEU A 138 -2.92 9.26 12.45
CA LEU A 138 -2.27 10.57 12.55
C LEU A 138 -3.29 11.65 12.90
N ASP A 139 -2.87 12.64 13.67
CA ASP A 139 -3.65 13.86 13.86
C ASP A 139 -3.63 14.76 12.60
N ALA A 140 -4.48 15.79 12.57
CA ALA A 140 -4.67 16.64 11.41
C ALA A 140 -3.38 17.33 10.94
N ALA A 141 -2.50 17.74 11.84
CA ALA A 141 -1.25 18.41 11.50
C ALA A 141 -0.29 17.45 10.78
N HIS A 142 -0.12 16.24 11.32
CA HIS A 142 0.72 15.21 10.70
C HIS A 142 0.13 14.68 9.37
N LYS A 143 -1.21 14.62 9.23
CA LYS A 143 -1.86 14.29 7.95
C LYS A 143 -1.47 15.29 6.86
N GLN A 144 -1.55 16.57 7.14
CA GLN A 144 -1.17 17.63 6.20
C GLN A 144 0.32 17.59 5.81
N GLU A 145 1.18 17.09 6.68
CA GLU A 145 2.59 16.88 6.36
C GLU A 145 2.79 15.70 5.38
N ILE A 146 1.99 14.63 5.50
CA ILE A 146 2.19 13.38 4.75
C ILE A 146 1.43 13.35 3.42
N LEU A 147 0.23 13.94 3.34
CA LEU A 147 -0.58 13.96 2.11
C LEU A 147 0.19 14.41 0.86
N PRO A 148 1.04 15.46 0.89
CA PRO A 148 1.83 15.86 -0.28
C PRO A 148 2.76 14.76 -0.80
N PHE A 149 3.22 13.84 0.05
CA PHE A 149 4.06 12.72 -0.41
C PHE A 149 3.26 11.74 -1.26
N PHE A 150 2.00 11.44 -0.90
CA PHE A 150 1.14 10.60 -1.73
C PHE A 150 0.82 11.25 -3.07
N GLN A 151 0.54 12.56 -3.08
CA GLN A 151 0.33 13.34 -4.31
C GLN A 151 1.59 13.30 -5.19
N THR A 152 2.76 13.56 -4.62
CA THR A 152 4.04 13.52 -5.33
C THR A 152 4.29 12.13 -5.91
N VAL A 153 4.08 11.06 -5.12
CA VAL A 153 4.24 9.69 -5.61
C VAL A 153 3.29 9.39 -6.76
N GLN A 154 2.02 9.80 -6.68
CA GLN A 154 1.06 9.63 -7.77
C GLN A 154 1.53 10.32 -9.06
N HIS A 155 1.98 11.56 -8.94
CA HIS A 155 2.43 12.37 -10.07
C HIS A 155 3.74 11.85 -10.69
N GLU A 156 4.73 11.54 -9.85
CA GLU A 156 6.07 11.15 -10.30
C GLU A 156 6.16 9.70 -10.80
N THR A 157 5.39 8.80 -10.20
CA THR A 157 5.55 7.37 -10.51
C THR A 157 4.56 6.84 -11.53
N HIS A 158 3.43 7.52 -11.72
CA HIS A 158 2.31 7.08 -12.54
C HIS A 158 1.79 5.67 -12.20
N ILE A 159 2.06 5.18 -10.99
CA ILE A 159 1.51 3.91 -10.52
C ILE A 159 0.05 4.13 -10.12
N PRO A 160 -0.89 3.33 -10.64
CA PRO A 160 -2.27 3.38 -10.16
C PRO A 160 -2.32 3.16 -8.65
N MET A 161 -3.12 3.97 -7.94
CA MET A 161 -3.30 3.85 -6.50
C MET A 161 -4.78 3.64 -6.18
N LEU A 162 -5.05 2.71 -5.26
CA LEU A 162 -6.35 2.57 -4.63
C LEU A 162 -6.20 2.99 -3.16
N TYR A 163 -6.82 4.10 -2.80
CA TYR A 163 -6.74 4.71 -1.48
C TYR A 163 -8.05 4.51 -0.73
N VAL A 164 -8.00 3.82 0.38
CA VAL A 164 -9.15 3.65 1.29
C VAL A 164 -9.00 4.59 2.47
N SER A 165 -10.00 5.43 2.69
CA SER A 165 -10.12 6.29 3.87
C SER A 165 -11.59 6.51 4.22
N HIS A 166 -11.86 6.82 5.47
CA HIS A 166 -13.13 7.37 5.92
C HIS A 166 -13.11 8.91 6.01
N ASP A 167 -11.96 9.53 5.76
CA ASP A 167 -11.75 10.98 5.79
C ASP A 167 -11.92 11.56 4.37
N MET A 168 -13.05 12.23 4.15
CA MET A 168 -13.37 12.83 2.85
C MET A 168 -12.44 13.97 2.45
N ASP A 169 -11.80 14.63 3.40
CA ASP A 169 -10.88 15.72 3.11
C ASP A 169 -9.53 15.19 2.59
N GLU A 170 -9.08 14.04 3.08
CA GLU A 170 -7.94 13.31 2.48
C GLU A 170 -8.24 12.91 1.03
N ILE A 171 -9.40 12.28 0.80
CA ILE A 171 -9.80 11.76 -0.51
C ILE A 171 -9.86 12.89 -1.54
N LYS A 172 -10.51 14.01 -1.22
CA LYS A 172 -10.63 15.18 -2.12
C LYS A 172 -9.28 15.77 -2.53
N GLN A 173 -8.29 15.69 -1.65
CA GLN A 173 -6.94 16.18 -1.95
C GLN A 173 -6.16 15.24 -2.88
N LEU A 174 -6.50 13.95 -2.91
CA LEU A 174 -5.76 12.94 -3.67
C LEU A 174 -6.40 12.61 -5.02
N THR A 175 -7.74 12.66 -5.14
CA THR A 175 -8.44 12.23 -6.37
C THR A 175 -9.83 12.82 -6.48
N GLU A 176 -10.29 12.95 -7.75
CA GLU A 176 -11.68 13.23 -8.08
C GLU A 176 -12.51 11.96 -8.26
N ALA A 177 -11.86 10.81 -8.48
CA ALA A 177 -12.53 9.52 -8.66
C ALA A 177 -12.80 8.87 -7.31
N VAL A 178 -14.00 9.04 -6.78
CA VAL A 178 -14.41 8.54 -5.46
C VAL A 178 -15.52 7.50 -5.61
N TRP A 179 -15.37 6.39 -4.87
CA TRP A 179 -16.35 5.32 -4.81
C TRP A 179 -16.75 5.15 -3.35
N LEU A 180 -18.05 5.26 -3.08
CA LEU A 180 -18.63 5.07 -1.75
C LEU A 180 -19.03 3.60 -1.60
N LEU A 181 -18.50 2.94 -0.57
CA LEU A 181 -18.76 1.55 -0.22
C LEU A 181 -19.38 1.46 1.18
#